data_cc09cb1f5dc03b3ecf3e4381d8ffe4d7
#
_entry.id   cc09cb1f5dc03b3ecf3e4381d8ffe4d7
#
_cell.length_a   1.000
_cell.length_b   1.000
_cell.length_c   1.000
_cell.angle_alpha   90.00
_cell.angle_beta   90.00
_cell.angle_gamma   90.00
#
_symmetry.space_group_name_H-M   'P 1'
#
loop_
_entity.id
_entity.type
_entity.pdbx_description
1 polymer ?
#
loop_
_entity_poly.entity_id
_entity_poly.type
_entity_poly.pdbx_seq_one_letter_code
_entity_poly.pdbx_strand_id
1 'polypeptide(L)'
;MPAPPSTLLQSWNRNAQAWIEAIRTGAIESRLTVTDQAILLAVLGRQPERVLDLGCGEGWLLRELEKRAINAVGVDGDATLVEATRAAGSSPVHLATYEELAETTVNIGSHYDLICANFALLHQDIIPLLAAMNALLVPGGALVIQTLHPWTAAAGDYQDGWREERFAGFKGQWQPMPWYFRTLSSWLNALDMAGFQLVNLQEPQHPQSPVPQSLLLVAESRR
;
A
#
# COMPACT_ATOMS: atom_id res chain seq x y z
N MET A 1 -1.90 24.03 -4.63
CA MET A 1 -0.88 23.62 -5.62
C MET A 1 -0.55 22.14 -5.35
N PRO A 2 -0.33 21.32 -6.35
CA PRO A 2 0.01 19.91 -6.12
C PRO A 2 1.33 19.82 -5.34
N ALA A 3 1.38 18.93 -4.34
CA ALA A 3 2.63 18.63 -3.66
C ALA A 3 3.48 17.77 -4.61
N PRO A 4 4.74 18.11 -4.88
CA PRO A 4 5.59 17.30 -5.73
C PRO A 4 5.89 15.93 -5.06
N PRO A 5 6.15 14.86 -5.83
CA PRO A 5 6.49 13.53 -5.31
C PRO A 5 7.62 13.55 -4.27
N SER A 6 8.64 14.39 -4.48
CA SER A 6 9.73 14.59 -3.52
C SER A 6 9.26 15.06 -2.13
N THR A 7 8.18 15.84 -2.07
CA THR A 7 7.61 16.30 -0.78
C THR A 7 6.95 15.16 -0.02
N LEU A 8 6.29 14.23 -0.73
CA LEU A 8 5.68 13.05 -0.12
C LEU A 8 6.77 12.12 0.45
N LEU A 9 7.80 11.79 -0.33
CA LEU A 9 8.92 10.98 0.14
C LEU A 9 9.64 11.61 1.33
N GLN A 10 9.89 12.93 1.30
CA GLN A 10 10.47 13.65 2.43
C GLN A 10 9.60 13.58 3.68
N SER A 11 8.28 13.58 3.55
CA SER A 11 7.39 13.45 4.70
C SER A 11 7.39 12.04 5.28
N TRP A 12 7.53 11.01 4.44
CA TRP A 12 7.78 9.63 4.90
C TRP A 12 9.09 9.54 5.68
N ASN A 13 10.19 10.08 5.17
CA ASN A 13 11.48 10.10 5.86
C ASN A 13 11.37 10.71 7.27
N ARG A 14 10.65 11.82 7.42
CA ARG A 14 10.46 12.49 8.71
C ARG A 14 9.63 11.67 9.70
N ASN A 15 8.73 10.84 9.21
CA ASN A 15 7.81 10.04 10.01
C ASN A 15 8.23 8.56 10.13
N ALA A 16 9.28 8.12 9.43
CA ALA A 16 9.67 6.71 9.32
C ALA A 16 9.83 6.04 10.70
N GLN A 17 10.55 6.69 11.61
CA GLN A 17 10.77 6.14 12.95
C GLN A 17 9.47 6.03 13.75
N ALA A 18 8.59 7.02 13.64
CA ALA A 18 7.28 7.00 14.31
C ALA A 18 6.39 5.89 13.75
N TRP A 19 6.43 5.65 12.42
CA TRP A 19 5.74 4.54 11.79
C TRP A 19 6.24 3.18 12.26
N ILE A 20 7.57 2.98 12.31
CA ILE A 20 8.18 1.74 12.82
C ILE A 20 7.69 1.46 14.24
N GLU A 21 7.74 2.45 15.12
CA GLU A 21 7.29 2.31 16.50
C GLU A 21 5.79 2.02 16.58
N ALA A 22 4.96 2.81 15.87
CA ALA A 22 3.50 2.65 15.91
C ALA A 22 3.05 1.27 15.43
N ILE A 23 3.67 0.72 14.37
CA ILE A 23 3.33 -0.61 13.86
C ILE A 23 3.81 -1.69 14.82
N ARG A 24 5.05 -1.64 15.27
CA ARG A 24 5.65 -2.68 16.13
C ARG A 24 5.04 -2.75 17.53
N THR A 25 4.54 -1.62 18.04
CA THR A 25 3.88 -1.58 19.34
C THR A 25 2.36 -1.80 19.27
N GLY A 26 1.80 -1.94 18.05
CA GLY A 26 0.35 -2.07 17.88
C GLY A 26 -0.41 -0.81 18.28
N ALA A 27 0.16 0.36 18.06
CA ALA A 27 -0.45 1.62 18.48
C ALA A 27 -1.65 2.06 17.59
N ILE A 28 -1.85 1.41 16.45
CA ILE A 28 -2.91 1.74 15.49
C ILE A 28 -4.04 0.71 15.62
N GLU A 29 -5.10 1.08 16.33
CA GLU A 29 -6.20 0.17 16.66
C GLU A 29 -6.88 -0.44 15.42
N SER A 30 -7.15 0.36 14.38
CA SER A 30 -7.77 -0.12 13.15
C SER A 30 -6.96 -1.21 12.45
N ARG A 31 -5.63 -1.18 12.57
CA ARG A 31 -4.76 -2.25 12.06
C ARG A 31 -4.98 -3.54 12.82
N LEU A 32 -4.91 -3.49 14.14
CA LEU A 32 -5.01 -4.67 15.01
C LEU A 32 -6.38 -5.35 14.91
N THR A 33 -7.44 -4.56 14.74
CA THR A 33 -8.82 -5.06 14.82
C THR A 33 -9.43 -5.38 13.46
N VAL A 34 -8.95 -4.76 12.37
CA VAL A 34 -9.61 -4.85 11.06
C VAL A 34 -8.62 -4.96 9.91
N THR A 35 -7.77 -3.93 9.70
CA THR A 35 -7.16 -3.73 8.38
C THR A 35 -5.99 -4.67 8.11
N ASP A 36 -5.20 -5.05 9.11
CA ASP A 36 -4.10 -6.01 8.93
C ASP A 36 -4.62 -7.40 8.57
N GLN A 37 -5.70 -7.83 9.22
CA GLN A 37 -6.34 -9.10 8.88
C GLN A 37 -6.99 -9.05 7.50
N ALA A 38 -7.62 -7.95 7.12
CA ALA A 38 -8.30 -7.81 5.84
C ALA A 38 -7.34 -7.98 4.66
N ILE A 39 -6.22 -7.24 4.64
CA ILE A 39 -5.23 -7.36 3.56
C ILE A 39 -4.59 -8.76 3.55
N LEU A 40 -4.25 -9.31 4.71
CA LEU A 40 -3.65 -10.64 4.80
C LEU A 40 -4.59 -11.72 4.24
N LEU A 41 -5.88 -11.69 4.59
CA LEU A 41 -6.86 -12.64 4.07
C LEU A 41 -7.10 -12.46 2.57
N ALA A 42 -7.09 -11.24 2.05
CA ALA A 42 -7.22 -10.98 0.62
C ALA A 42 -6.03 -11.53 -0.18
N VAL A 43 -4.81 -11.38 0.34
CA VAL A 43 -3.60 -11.97 -0.25
C VAL A 43 -3.66 -13.49 -0.19
N LEU A 44 -3.91 -14.08 0.98
CA LEU A 44 -3.96 -15.53 1.17
C LEU A 44 -5.09 -16.21 0.38
N GLY A 45 -6.21 -15.53 0.20
CA GLY A 45 -7.34 -16.02 -0.60
C GLY A 45 -7.00 -16.24 -2.07
N ARG A 46 -5.92 -15.65 -2.58
CA ARG A 46 -5.39 -15.85 -3.94
C ARG A 46 -4.39 -17.01 -4.01
N GLN A 47 -3.97 -17.60 -2.88
CA GLN A 47 -3.01 -18.69 -2.78
C GLN A 47 -1.71 -18.43 -3.57
N PRO A 48 -1.07 -17.25 -3.42
CA PRO A 48 0.12 -16.94 -4.20
C PRO A 48 1.34 -17.72 -3.73
N GLU A 49 2.24 -18.05 -4.66
CA GLU A 49 3.56 -18.59 -4.35
C GLU A 49 4.60 -17.49 -4.24
N ARG A 50 4.42 -16.41 -5.03
CA ARG A 50 5.36 -15.27 -5.10
C ARG A 50 4.63 -13.94 -5.03
N VAL A 51 4.94 -13.14 -4.01
CA VAL A 51 4.30 -11.86 -3.71
C VAL A 51 5.29 -10.70 -3.77
N LEU A 52 4.88 -9.57 -4.34
CA LEU A 52 5.56 -8.28 -4.19
C LEU A 52 4.74 -7.40 -3.24
N ASP A 53 5.35 -6.91 -2.16
CA ASP A 53 4.77 -5.91 -1.25
C ASP A 53 5.28 -4.51 -1.64
N LEU A 54 4.43 -3.75 -2.33
CA LEU A 54 4.70 -2.42 -2.88
C LEU A 54 4.45 -1.34 -1.82
N GLY A 55 5.51 -0.67 -1.37
CA GLY A 55 5.48 0.20 -0.22
C GLY A 55 5.42 -0.61 1.08
N CYS A 56 6.35 -1.55 1.25
CA CYS A 56 6.33 -2.54 2.33
C CYS A 56 6.55 -1.95 3.74
N GLY A 57 6.96 -0.69 3.84
CA GLY A 57 7.20 -0.01 5.11
C GLY A 57 8.25 -0.72 5.96
N GLU A 58 7.94 -1.01 7.22
CA GLU A 58 8.81 -1.72 8.17
C GLU A 58 8.70 -3.27 8.06
N GLY A 59 7.97 -3.77 7.03
CA GLY A 59 7.96 -5.18 6.62
C GLY A 59 7.05 -6.11 7.43
N TRP A 60 6.02 -5.61 8.13
CA TRP A 60 5.13 -6.47 8.90
C TRP A 60 4.41 -7.50 8.02
N LEU A 61 3.94 -7.11 6.82
CA LEU A 61 3.25 -8.04 5.91
C LEU A 61 4.21 -9.08 5.34
N LEU A 62 5.44 -8.68 5.00
CA LEU A 62 6.48 -9.62 4.58
C LEU A 62 6.72 -10.69 5.64
N ARG A 63 6.83 -10.31 6.93
CA ARG A 63 6.98 -11.27 8.03
C ARG A 63 5.77 -12.19 8.20
N GLU A 64 4.56 -11.69 7.96
CA GLU A 64 3.34 -12.51 7.99
C GLU A 64 3.28 -13.53 6.84
N LEU A 65 3.77 -13.15 5.66
CA LEU A 65 3.87 -14.04 4.50
C LEU A 65 5.00 -15.08 4.70
N GLU A 66 6.14 -14.66 5.25
CA GLU A 66 7.27 -15.53 5.58
C GLU A 66 6.88 -16.66 6.57
N LYS A 67 6.11 -16.33 7.62
CA LYS A 67 5.57 -17.32 8.57
C LYS A 67 4.72 -18.42 7.89
N ARG A 68 4.22 -18.15 6.68
CA ARG A 68 3.37 -19.04 5.89
C ARG A 68 4.11 -19.67 4.71
N ALA A 69 5.44 -19.54 4.69
CA ALA A 69 6.32 -20.03 3.63
C ALA A 69 5.98 -19.48 2.22
N ILE A 70 5.40 -18.29 2.15
CA ILE A 70 5.15 -17.57 0.89
C ILE A 70 6.41 -16.78 0.54
N ASN A 71 6.89 -16.92 -0.71
CA ASN A 71 8.04 -16.17 -1.19
C ASN A 71 7.66 -14.71 -1.44
N ALA A 72 8.08 -13.82 -0.56
CA ALA A 72 7.73 -12.40 -0.63
C ALA A 72 8.98 -11.54 -0.89
N VAL A 73 8.80 -10.48 -1.68
CA VAL A 73 9.79 -9.43 -1.93
C VAL A 73 9.16 -8.10 -1.55
N GLY A 74 9.89 -7.25 -0.85
CA GLY A 74 9.45 -5.90 -0.50
C GLY A 74 10.11 -4.84 -1.35
N VAL A 75 9.42 -3.71 -1.52
CA VAL A 75 10.01 -2.49 -2.05
C VAL A 75 9.45 -1.28 -1.31
N ASP A 76 10.31 -0.35 -0.94
CA ASP A 76 9.93 0.92 -0.32
C ASP A 76 10.88 2.03 -0.75
N GLY A 77 10.39 3.27 -0.82
CA GLY A 77 11.18 4.45 -1.19
C GLY A 77 11.96 5.06 -0.01
N ASP A 78 11.69 4.64 1.22
CA ASP A 78 12.34 5.18 2.41
C ASP A 78 13.44 4.25 2.93
N ALA A 79 14.68 4.76 2.99
CA ALA A 79 15.83 3.98 3.42
C ALA A 79 15.72 3.49 4.87
N THR A 80 15.15 4.29 5.78
CA THR A 80 14.98 3.93 7.19
C THR A 80 13.99 2.77 7.34
N LEU A 81 12.89 2.79 6.58
CA LEU A 81 11.91 1.70 6.55
C LEU A 81 12.51 0.42 5.94
N VAL A 82 13.25 0.54 4.84
CA VAL A 82 13.95 -0.59 4.22
C VAL A 82 14.96 -1.22 5.18
N GLU A 83 15.75 -0.43 5.87
CA GLU A 83 16.70 -0.92 6.88
C GLU A 83 15.99 -1.62 8.06
N ALA A 84 14.88 -1.04 8.53
CA ALA A 84 14.08 -1.64 9.59
C ALA A 84 13.47 -2.99 9.17
N THR A 85 13.06 -3.10 7.90
CA THR A 85 12.54 -4.35 7.32
C THR A 85 13.64 -5.41 7.24
N ARG A 86 14.81 -5.06 6.71
CA ARG A 86 15.96 -5.97 6.61
C ARG A 86 16.44 -6.48 7.96
N ALA A 87 16.35 -5.64 8.98
CA ALA A 87 16.73 -6.03 10.34
C ALA A 87 15.72 -6.96 11.03
N ALA A 88 14.49 -7.02 10.54
CA ALA A 88 13.37 -7.71 11.21
C ALA A 88 12.92 -9.01 10.52
N GLY A 89 13.36 -9.28 9.29
CA GLY A 89 12.94 -10.45 8.50
C GLY A 89 14.02 -10.91 7.52
N SER A 90 13.77 -11.99 6.79
CA SER A 90 14.67 -12.57 5.79
C SER A 90 14.26 -12.31 4.34
N SER A 91 13.07 -11.77 4.11
CA SER A 91 12.58 -11.45 2.77
C SER A 91 13.47 -10.40 2.09
N PRO A 92 13.79 -10.56 0.78
CA PRO A 92 14.50 -9.54 0.02
C PRO A 92 13.72 -8.21 0.01
N VAL A 93 14.43 -7.08 0.19
CA VAL A 93 13.83 -5.74 0.16
C VAL A 93 14.68 -4.81 -0.68
N HIS A 94 14.03 -4.11 -1.60
CA HIS A 94 14.64 -3.11 -2.48
C HIS A 94 14.31 -1.69 -2.01
N LEU A 95 15.30 -0.82 -2.10
CA LEU A 95 15.09 0.63 -1.96
C LEU A 95 14.85 1.17 -3.36
N ALA A 96 13.62 1.61 -3.63
CA ALA A 96 13.26 2.24 -4.90
C ALA A 96 12.04 3.14 -4.73
N THR A 97 12.04 4.28 -5.38
CA THR A 97 10.89 5.19 -5.45
C THR A 97 9.86 4.70 -6.48
N TYR A 98 8.66 5.23 -6.41
CA TYR A 98 7.61 4.90 -7.38
C TYR A 98 7.92 5.39 -8.79
N GLU A 99 8.65 6.50 -8.90
CA GLU A 99 9.14 7.02 -10.17
C GLU A 99 10.14 6.03 -10.82
N GLU A 100 11.13 5.56 -10.04
CA GLU A 100 12.11 4.57 -10.50
C GLU A 100 11.46 3.25 -10.92
N LEU A 101 10.43 2.83 -10.20
CA LEU A 101 9.65 1.63 -10.53
C LEU A 101 8.81 1.83 -11.79
N ALA A 102 8.15 2.99 -11.96
CA ALA A 102 7.37 3.32 -13.14
C ALA A 102 8.25 3.42 -14.40
N GLU A 103 9.47 3.93 -14.26
CA GLU A 103 10.47 4.02 -15.31
C GLU A 103 11.24 2.71 -15.54
N THR A 104 10.98 1.68 -14.72
CA THR A 104 11.65 0.37 -14.76
C THR A 104 13.18 0.44 -14.65
N THR A 105 13.68 1.45 -13.94
CA THR A 105 15.13 1.68 -13.76
C THR A 105 15.74 0.77 -12.70
N VAL A 106 14.91 0.20 -11.82
CA VAL A 106 15.32 -0.74 -10.76
C VAL A 106 14.76 -2.12 -11.03
N ASN A 107 15.64 -3.13 -11.01
CA ASN A 107 15.21 -4.52 -11.14
C ASN A 107 14.77 -5.09 -9.79
N ILE A 108 13.49 -5.26 -9.61
CA ILE A 108 12.87 -5.89 -8.42
C ILE A 108 12.37 -7.32 -8.69
N GLY A 109 12.75 -7.90 -9.83
CA GLY A 109 12.26 -9.20 -10.28
C GLY A 109 10.98 -9.11 -11.10
N SER A 110 10.42 -10.27 -11.43
CA SER A 110 9.20 -10.40 -12.23
C SER A 110 8.51 -11.73 -11.93
N HIS A 111 7.42 -12.04 -12.65
CA HIS A 111 6.64 -13.27 -12.50
C HIS A 111 6.06 -13.42 -11.09
N TYR A 112 5.47 -12.32 -10.60
CA TYR A 112 4.71 -12.36 -9.35
C TYR A 112 3.30 -12.89 -9.61
N ASP A 113 2.80 -13.75 -8.71
CA ASP A 113 1.41 -14.19 -8.73
C ASP A 113 0.50 -13.09 -8.19
N LEU A 114 1.05 -12.30 -7.27
CA LEU A 114 0.34 -11.22 -6.61
C LEU A 114 1.26 -10.05 -6.27
N ILE A 115 0.76 -8.86 -6.49
CA ILE A 115 1.34 -7.61 -5.96
C ILE A 115 0.34 -7.04 -4.96
N CYS A 116 0.79 -6.66 -3.79
CA CYS A 116 -0.05 -5.97 -2.81
C CYS A 116 0.49 -4.57 -2.50
N ALA A 117 -0.42 -3.63 -2.21
CA ALA A 117 -0.10 -2.28 -1.78
C ALA A 117 -1.02 -1.90 -0.61
N ASN A 118 -0.45 -1.83 0.60
CA ASN A 118 -1.21 -1.61 1.83
C ASN A 118 -0.97 -0.21 2.39
N PHE A 119 -1.93 0.69 2.21
CA PHE A 119 -1.85 2.12 2.56
C PHE A 119 -0.63 2.85 1.97
N ALA A 120 -0.19 2.43 0.79
CA ALA A 120 1.06 2.87 0.18
C ALA A 120 0.84 3.84 -1.01
N LEU A 121 -0.23 3.70 -1.77
CA LEU A 121 -0.47 4.45 -3.02
C LEU A 121 -1.06 5.84 -2.77
N LEU A 122 -0.27 6.73 -2.19
CA LEU A 122 -0.69 8.08 -1.76
C LEU A 122 -0.29 9.20 -2.75
N HIS A 123 0.28 8.86 -3.91
CA HIS A 123 0.68 9.80 -4.96
C HIS A 123 -0.49 10.21 -5.86
N GLN A 124 -0.37 11.38 -6.50
CA GLN A 124 -1.36 11.85 -7.47
C GLN A 124 -1.36 11.03 -8.76
N ASP A 125 -0.20 10.70 -9.29
CA ASP A 125 -0.08 9.90 -10.51
C ASP A 125 0.41 8.49 -10.17
N ILE A 126 -0.53 7.53 -10.14
CA ILE A 126 -0.24 6.13 -9.86
C ILE A 126 -0.38 5.24 -11.10
N ILE A 127 -0.92 5.76 -12.21
CA ILE A 127 -1.22 4.94 -13.39
C ILE A 127 0.06 4.37 -14.01
N PRO A 128 1.15 5.15 -14.24
CA PRO A 128 2.40 4.60 -14.77
C PRO A 128 2.99 3.51 -13.86
N LEU A 129 2.96 3.73 -12.54
CA LEU A 129 3.40 2.74 -11.56
C LEU A 129 2.57 1.45 -11.64
N LEU A 130 1.25 1.56 -11.65
CA LEU A 130 0.35 0.40 -11.74
C LEU A 130 0.54 -0.35 -13.06
N ALA A 131 0.76 0.34 -14.18
CA ALA A 131 1.05 -0.28 -15.47
C ALA A 131 2.38 -1.04 -15.45
N ALA A 132 3.43 -0.47 -14.83
CA ALA A 132 4.69 -1.15 -14.62
C ALA A 132 4.53 -2.39 -13.73
N MET A 133 3.75 -2.30 -12.64
CA MET A 133 3.44 -3.43 -11.78
C MET A 133 2.66 -4.52 -12.52
N ASN A 134 1.71 -4.14 -13.38
CA ASN A 134 1.00 -5.09 -14.24
C ASN A 134 1.98 -5.91 -15.10
N ALA A 135 3.02 -5.25 -15.65
CA ALA A 135 4.03 -5.93 -16.46
C ALA A 135 4.87 -6.98 -15.68
N LEU A 136 4.97 -6.88 -14.36
CA LEU A 136 5.70 -7.81 -13.50
C LEU A 136 4.88 -9.04 -13.08
N LEU A 137 3.55 -9.02 -13.27
CA LEU A 137 2.66 -10.12 -12.94
C LEU A 137 2.76 -11.25 -13.98
N VAL A 138 2.49 -12.47 -13.54
CA VAL A 138 2.18 -13.58 -14.45
C VAL A 138 0.82 -13.34 -15.12
N PRO A 139 0.50 -13.99 -16.26
CA PRO A 139 -0.85 -13.95 -16.82
C PRO A 139 -1.89 -14.39 -15.77
N GLY A 140 -2.94 -13.59 -15.60
CA GLY A 140 -3.95 -13.81 -14.55
C GLY A 140 -3.49 -13.49 -13.12
N GLY A 141 -2.30 -12.94 -12.95
CA GLY A 141 -1.82 -12.46 -11.66
C GLY A 141 -2.66 -11.30 -11.13
N ALA A 142 -2.63 -11.08 -9.83
CA ALA A 142 -3.51 -10.13 -9.15
C ALA A 142 -2.78 -8.98 -8.47
N LEU A 143 -3.45 -7.83 -8.43
CA LEU A 143 -3.10 -6.67 -7.61
C LEU A 143 -4.12 -6.54 -6.48
N VAL A 144 -3.64 -6.48 -5.24
CA VAL A 144 -4.46 -6.24 -4.04
C VAL A 144 -4.08 -4.90 -3.44
N ILE A 145 -5.02 -3.97 -3.41
CA ILE A 145 -4.82 -2.64 -2.82
C ILE A 145 -5.69 -2.51 -1.59
N GLN A 146 -5.11 -2.11 -0.46
CA GLN A 146 -5.86 -1.59 0.68
C GLN A 146 -5.48 -0.13 0.91
N THR A 147 -6.49 0.72 1.07
CA THR A 147 -6.29 2.15 1.23
C THR A 147 -7.35 2.75 2.17
N LEU A 148 -7.19 4.04 2.51
CA LEU A 148 -8.21 4.79 3.21
C LEU A 148 -9.55 4.71 2.45
N HIS A 149 -10.63 4.46 3.17
CA HIS A 149 -11.94 4.38 2.52
C HIS A 149 -12.37 5.77 2.03
N PRO A 150 -12.69 5.95 0.73
CA PRO A 150 -12.96 7.28 0.18
C PRO A 150 -14.12 8.00 0.88
N TRP A 151 -15.16 7.26 1.29
CA TRP A 151 -16.28 7.87 2.01
C TRP A 151 -15.89 8.44 3.36
N THR A 152 -15.11 7.71 4.16
CA THR A 152 -14.69 8.15 5.50
C THR A 152 -13.59 9.17 5.45
N ALA A 153 -12.69 9.07 4.48
CA ALA A 153 -11.54 9.97 4.31
C ALA A 153 -11.89 11.31 3.63
N ALA A 154 -13.07 11.41 3.01
CA ALA A 154 -13.50 12.63 2.30
C ALA A 154 -13.67 13.85 3.22
N ALA A 155 -14.03 13.63 4.49
CA ALA A 155 -14.27 14.71 5.46
C ALA A 155 -15.20 15.81 4.94
N GLY A 156 -16.21 15.43 4.13
CA GLY A 156 -17.20 16.35 3.54
C GLY A 156 -16.83 16.91 2.15
N ASP A 157 -15.63 16.63 1.66
CA ASP A 157 -15.18 17.01 0.30
C ASP A 157 -14.82 15.77 -0.51
N TYR A 158 -15.77 15.23 -1.27
CA TYR A 158 -15.62 14.01 -2.06
C TYR A 158 -15.11 14.33 -3.47
N GLN A 159 -13.95 14.99 -3.57
CA GLN A 159 -13.28 15.32 -4.82
C GLN A 159 -11.80 14.94 -4.75
N ASP A 160 -11.26 14.41 -5.85
CA ASP A 160 -9.85 14.11 -5.96
C ASP A 160 -8.99 15.34 -5.65
N GLY A 161 -7.95 15.15 -4.85
CA GLY A 161 -7.08 16.27 -4.50
C GLY A 161 -6.13 15.99 -3.35
N TRP A 162 -5.16 16.89 -3.18
CA TRP A 162 -4.21 16.81 -2.10
C TRP A 162 -4.87 17.12 -0.76
N ARG A 163 -4.54 16.30 0.24
CA ARG A 163 -4.94 16.42 1.65
C ARG A 163 -3.68 16.45 2.52
N GLU A 164 -3.85 16.83 3.77
CA GLU A 164 -2.80 16.80 4.77
C GLU A 164 -3.24 15.93 5.95
N GLU A 165 -2.48 14.87 6.23
CA GLU A 165 -2.63 14.08 7.43
C GLU A 165 -1.82 14.71 8.56
N ARG A 166 -2.44 14.91 9.71
CA ARG A 166 -1.84 15.52 10.91
C ARG A 166 -1.66 14.55 12.06
N PHE A 167 -2.06 13.31 11.87
CA PHE A 167 -1.93 12.24 12.85
C PHE A 167 -2.55 12.55 14.22
N ALA A 168 -3.67 13.29 14.26
CA ALA A 168 -4.30 13.80 15.47
C ALA A 168 -4.76 12.71 16.46
N GLY A 169 -4.84 11.45 16.07
CA GLY A 169 -5.19 10.32 16.93
C GLY A 169 -4.01 9.41 17.28
N PHE A 170 -2.81 9.72 16.81
CA PHE A 170 -1.64 8.86 16.95
C PHE A 170 -0.78 9.30 18.14
N LYS A 171 -0.28 8.33 18.89
CA LYS A 171 0.71 8.61 19.94
C LYS A 171 2.07 8.88 19.30
N GLY A 172 2.89 9.74 19.95
CA GLY A 172 4.24 10.06 19.50
C GLY A 172 4.34 11.43 18.82
N GLN A 173 5.48 11.68 18.19
CA GLN A 173 5.74 12.92 17.46
C GLN A 173 5.63 12.67 15.96
N TRP A 174 4.68 13.34 15.32
CA TRP A 174 4.39 13.20 13.91
C TRP A 174 4.55 14.56 13.21
N GLN A 175 5.03 14.51 11.98
CA GLN A 175 5.06 15.67 11.09
C GLN A 175 3.90 15.57 10.10
N PRO A 176 3.23 16.67 9.75
CA PRO A 176 2.17 16.68 8.75
C PRO A 176 2.66 16.03 7.45
N MET A 177 1.80 15.22 6.85
CA MET A 177 2.11 14.46 5.64
C MET A 177 1.07 14.75 4.55
N PRO A 178 1.49 15.25 3.37
CA PRO A 178 0.59 15.36 2.24
C PRO A 178 0.26 13.96 1.69
N TRP A 179 -0.97 13.80 1.23
CA TRP A 179 -1.39 12.59 0.51
C TRP A 179 -2.48 12.94 -0.52
N TYR A 180 -2.58 12.18 -1.58
CA TYR A 180 -3.57 12.42 -2.61
C TYR A 180 -4.82 11.59 -2.38
N PHE A 181 -5.93 12.25 -2.07
CA PHE A 181 -7.25 11.64 -1.94
C PHE A 181 -7.79 11.29 -3.33
N ARG A 182 -8.32 10.08 -3.49
CA ARG A 182 -9.05 9.63 -4.67
C ARG A 182 -10.45 9.21 -4.30
N THR A 183 -11.42 9.62 -5.11
CA THR A 183 -12.77 9.05 -5.07
C THR A 183 -12.75 7.58 -5.48
N LEU A 184 -13.80 6.83 -5.15
CA LEU A 184 -13.92 5.43 -5.61
C LEU A 184 -13.86 5.36 -7.14
N SER A 185 -14.55 6.27 -7.83
CA SER A 185 -14.52 6.33 -9.30
C SER A 185 -13.09 6.50 -9.84
N SER A 186 -12.30 7.37 -9.21
CA SER A 186 -10.90 7.61 -9.60
C SER A 186 -10.01 6.38 -9.38
N TRP A 187 -10.22 5.63 -8.29
CA TRP A 187 -9.54 4.36 -8.07
C TRP A 187 -9.85 3.33 -9.17
N LEU A 188 -11.14 3.17 -9.52
CA LEU A 188 -11.57 2.23 -10.55
C LEU A 188 -11.03 2.60 -11.94
N ASN A 189 -11.05 3.90 -12.27
CA ASN A 189 -10.46 4.40 -13.51
C ASN A 189 -8.95 4.17 -13.58
N ALA A 190 -8.21 4.38 -12.48
CA ALA A 190 -6.78 4.15 -12.44
C ALA A 190 -6.42 2.66 -12.69
N LEU A 191 -7.19 1.74 -12.10
CA LEU A 191 -7.02 0.30 -12.35
C LEU A 191 -7.29 -0.05 -13.82
N ASP A 192 -8.39 0.45 -14.37
CA ASP A 192 -8.76 0.20 -15.77
C ASP A 192 -7.69 0.70 -16.75
N MET A 193 -7.23 1.94 -16.57
CA MET A 193 -6.19 2.56 -17.40
C MET A 193 -4.84 1.85 -17.28
N ALA A 194 -4.53 1.23 -16.14
CA ALA A 194 -3.33 0.44 -15.92
C ALA A 194 -3.44 -1.01 -16.42
N GLY A 195 -4.54 -1.39 -17.06
CA GLY A 195 -4.76 -2.71 -17.65
C GLY A 195 -5.22 -3.78 -16.66
N PHE A 196 -5.83 -3.37 -15.54
CA PHE A 196 -6.44 -4.26 -14.57
C PHE A 196 -7.96 -4.33 -14.73
N GLN A 197 -8.54 -5.47 -14.33
CA GLN A 197 -9.97 -5.65 -14.15
C GLN A 197 -10.27 -5.87 -12.68
N LEU A 198 -11.11 -5.02 -12.09
CA LEU A 198 -11.59 -5.24 -10.73
C LEU A 198 -12.41 -6.55 -10.67
N VAL A 199 -12.04 -7.44 -9.74
CA VAL A 199 -12.73 -8.71 -9.51
C VAL A 199 -13.37 -8.81 -8.13
N ASN A 200 -12.90 -8.03 -7.16
CA ASN A 200 -13.50 -7.95 -5.84
C ASN A 200 -13.28 -6.56 -5.22
N LEU A 201 -14.28 -6.08 -4.49
CA LEU A 201 -14.23 -4.89 -3.68
C LEU A 201 -14.78 -5.22 -2.29
N GLN A 202 -14.05 -4.85 -1.26
CA GLN A 202 -14.46 -5.02 0.12
C GLN A 202 -14.31 -3.71 0.89
N GLU A 203 -15.15 -3.53 1.90
CA GLU A 203 -15.16 -2.39 2.80
C GLU A 203 -14.98 -2.90 4.25
N PRO A 204 -13.75 -3.26 4.65
CA PRO A 204 -13.49 -3.82 5.97
C PRO A 204 -14.00 -2.92 7.09
N GLN A 205 -14.75 -3.50 8.00
CA GLN A 205 -15.43 -2.79 9.10
C GLN A 205 -15.10 -3.42 10.45
N HIS A 206 -15.06 -2.62 11.49
CA HIS A 206 -15.03 -3.12 12.85
C HIS A 206 -16.38 -3.77 13.20
N PRO A 207 -16.42 -4.94 13.86
CA PRO A 207 -17.69 -5.63 14.18
C PRO A 207 -18.71 -4.79 14.95
N GLN A 208 -18.24 -3.77 15.67
CA GLN A 208 -19.08 -2.87 16.49
C GLN A 208 -19.33 -1.51 15.84
N SER A 209 -18.92 -1.30 14.58
CA SER A 209 -19.08 -0.02 13.88
C SER A 209 -19.50 -0.27 12.43
N PRO A 210 -20.58 0.40 11.95
CA PRO A 210 -20.98 0.31 10.55
C PRO A 210 -20.09 1.13 9.61
N VAL A 211 -19.07 1.82 10.14
CA VAL A 211 -18.20 2.71 9.37
C VAL A 211 -17.04 1.92 8.79
N PRO A 212 -16.84 1.91 7.46
CA PRO A 212 -15.70 1.27 6.83
C PRO A 212 -14.38 1.87 7.32
N GLN A 213 -13.43 0.99 7.67
CA GLN A 213 -12.09 1.37 8.13
C GLN A 213 -11.10 1.48 6.96
N SER A 214 -11.36 0.77 5.87
CA SER A 214 -10.55 0.79 4.65
C SER A 214 -11.37 0.42 3.43
N LEU A 215 -10.86 0.76 2.25
CA LEU A 215 -11.27 0.19 0.97
C LEU A 215 -10.24 -0.86 0.57
N LEU A 216 -10.70 -2.06 0.21
CA LEU A 216 -9.86 -3.13 -0.30
C LEU A 216 -10.32 -3.52 -1.71
N LEU A 217 -9.40 -3.45 -2.67
CA LEU A 217 -9.63 -3.74 -4.08
C LEU A 217 -8.77 -4.92 -4.49
N VAL A 218 -9.36 -5.91 -5.15
CA VAL A 218 -8.65 -7.01 -5.82
C VAL A 218 -8.91 -6.89 -7.30
N ALA A 219 -7.84 -6.77 -8.08
CA ALA A 219 -7.91 -6.63 -9.52
C ALA A 219 -6.97 -7.62 -10.21
N GLU A 220 -7.38 -8.17 -11.34
CA GLU A 220 -6.59 -9.11 -12.14
C GLU A 220 -6.00 -8.42 -13.36
N SER A 221 -4.79 -8.83 -13.75
CA SER A 221 -4.19 -8.45 -15.02
C SER A 221 -5.04 -8.91 -16.19
N ARG A 222 -5.28 -8.02 -17.16
CA ARG A 222 -5.98 -8.37 -18.42
C ARG A 222 -5.07 -9.04 -19.47
N ARG A 223 -3.82 -9.33 -19.11
CA ARG A 223 -2.85 -9.97 -20.01
C ARG A 223 -2.95 -11.48 -19.97
#